data_dcaa266d9e5df983399518f2fc81f2ca
#
_entry.id   dcaa266d9e5df983399518f2fc81f2ca
#
_cell.length_a   1.000
_cell.length_b   1.000
_cell.length_c   1.000
_cell.angle_alpha   90.00
_cell.angle_beta   90.00
_cell.angle_gamma   90.00
#
_symmetry.space_group_name_H-M   'P 1'
#
loop_
_entity.id
_entity.type
_entity.pdbx_description
1 polymer ?
#
loop_
_entity_poly.entity_id
_entity_poly.type
_entity_poly.pdbx_seq_one_letter_code
_entity_poly.pdbx_strand_id
1 'polypeptide(L)'
;MRRELFKQFYANSAQRKDIDPNVWMLNYVIDRMEMNEQQVLWLCFLNAITYHAPTALLIWNEFPDLECAGIERLEEWWTKDIQLRLPFQSDKLKQRRHLPETVASYKKMVGGDQVKYFNNLLSGTPEENFDVLWTKAFKPIRHFGRFSVWNWAQTLKQVAGYDIEPTTLFLGDKDAESITHGACWVMGMEKQWAYKVRWVDDITLKKKKWVHEFTQLEKDFLEMSIRNIMEEIREEYPNILVDAFNVETMMCAFKKLFRQRDSRYVGYYLDRQRLDIDNTASKDWVGVEWKLLYDAREELLHKDWLNDQVDKTKFTLTVEEKIV
;
A
#
# COMPACT_ATOMS: atom_id res chain seq x y z
N MET A 1 -26.52 6.83 2.36
CA MET A 1 -26.01 7.58 1.20
C MET A 1 -24.48 7.44 1.04
N ARG A 2 -23.60 7.89 1.98
CA ARG A 2 -22.13 7.75 1.82
C ARG A 2 -21.63 6.30 1.80
N ARG A 3 -22.25 5.40 2.57
CA ARG A 3 -21.97 3.97 2.55
C ARG A 3 -22.20 3.38 1.15
N GLU A 4 -23.36 3.66 0.52
CA GLU A 4 -23.65 3.22 -0.84
C GLU A 4 -22.66 3.79 -1.85
N LEU A 5 -22.32 5.05 -1.68
CA LEU A 5 -21.34 5.72 -2.52
C LEU A 5 -19.95 5.09 -2.41
N PHE A 6 -19.55 4.69 -1.19
CA PHE A 6 -18.30 3.97 -0.97
C PHE A 6 -18.31 2.60 -1.64
N LYS A 7 -19.40 1.83 -1.54
CA LYS A 7 -19.52 0.53 -2.21
C LYS A 7 -19.38 0.67 -3.72
N GLN A 8 -20.06 1.64 -4.34
CA GLN A 8 -19.93 1.93 -5.76
C GLN A 8 -18.51 2.37 -6.15
N PHE A 9 -17.89 3.25 -5.34
CA PHE A 9 -16.53 3.70 -5.56
C PHE A 9 -15.54 2.54 -5.49
N TYR A 10 -15.69 1.67 -4.48
CA TYR A 10 -14.88 0.45 -4.35
C TYR A 10 -15.05 -0.46 -5.55
N ALA A 11 -16.28 -0.82 -5.90
CA ALA A 11 -16.57 -1.74 -7.00
C ALA A 11 -16.04 -1.22 -8.35
N ASN A 12 -16.27 0.05 -8.64
CA ASN A 12 -15.75 0.69 -9.85
C ASN A 12 -14.22 0.68 -9.90
N SER A 13 -13.55 0.96 -8.78
CA SER A 13 -12.08 0.93 -8.72
C SER A 13 -11.54 -0.50 -8.86
N ALA A 14 -12.17 -1.49 -8.21
CA ALA A 14 -11.77 -2.89 -8.30
C ALA A 14 -11.90 -3.44 -9.72
N GLN A 15 -13.06 -3.23 -10.38
CA GLN A 15 -13.30 -3.66 -11.76
C GLN A 15 -12.26 -3.10 -12.73
N ARG A 16 -11.69 -1.95 -12.42
CA ARG A 16 -10.69 -1.24 -13.24
C ARG A 16 -9.26 -1.51 -12.85
N LYS A 17 -9.03 -2.38 -11.88
CA LYS A 17 -7.69 -2.63 -11.32
C LYS A 17 -7.02 -1.36 -10.77
N ASP A 18 -7.81 -0.38 -10.33
CA ASP A 18 -7.35 0.88 -9.74
C ASP A 18 -7.04 0.77 -8.24
N ILE A 19 -7.32 -0.37 -7.62
CA ILE A 19 -6.95 -0.62 -6.23
C ILE A 19 -5.54 -1.20 -6.19
N ASP A 20 -4.60 -0.43 -5.64
CA ASP A 20 -3.18 -0.76 -5.54
C ASP A 20 -2.59 -1.40 -6.81
N PRO A 21 -2.49 -0.65 -7.92
CA PRO A 21 -2.05 -1.20 -9.20
C PRO A 21 -0.62 -1.73 -9.20
N ASN A 22 0.18 -1.48 -8.16
CA ASN A 22 1.50 -2.08 -8.01
C ASN A 22 1.42 -3.61 -7.91
N VAL A 23 0.38 -4.15 -7.29
CA VAL A 23 0.23 -5.60 -7.08
C VAL A 23 0.15 -6.36 -8.40
N TRP A 24 -0.81 -6.02 -9.26
CA TRP A 24 -0.95 -6.73 -10.54
C TRP A 24 0.21 -6.47 -11.49
N MET A 25 0.84 -5.28 -11.39
CA MET A 25 2.06 -4.98 -12.15
C MET A 25 3.23 -5.86 -11.72
N LEU A 26 3.43 -6.03 -10.42
CA LEU A 26 4.48 -6.93 -9.91
C LEU A 26 4.23 -8.36 -10.33
N ASN A 27 2.99 -8.86 -10.23
CA ASN A 27 2.63 -10.20 -10.69
C ASN A 27 2.96 -10.39 -12.18
N TYR A 28 2.58 -9.43 -13.03
CA TYR A 28 2.91 -9.50 -14.45
C TYR A 28 4.42 -9.59 -14.71
N VAL A 29 5.21 -8.76 -14.01
CA VAL A 29 6.67 -8.76 -14.17
C VAL A 29 7.28 -10.07 -13.66
N ILE A 30 6.81 -10.59 -12.53
CA ILE A 30 7.25 -11.88 -11.97
C ILE A 30 7.04 -13.00 -12.97
N ASP A 31 5.85 -13.08 -13.57
CA ASP A 31 5.50 -14.09 -14.56
C ASP A 31 6.36 -13.96 -15.83
N ARG A 32 6.54 -12.76 -16.34
CA ARG A 32 7.31 -12.51 -17.57
C ARG A 32 8.82 -12.72 -17.40
N MET A 33 9.35 -12.50 -16.21
CA MET A 33 10.76 -12.70 -15.88
C MET A 33 11.04 -14.11 -15.29
N GLU A 34 10.02 -14.95 -15.17
CA GLU A 34 10.12 -16.31 -14.62
C GLU A 34 10.85 -16.35 -13.27
N MET A 35 10.52 -15.39 -12.38
CA MET A 35 11.19 -15.24 -11.09
C MET A 35 10.93 -16.47 -10.21
N ASN A 36 11.99 -16.98 -9.56
CA ASN A 36 11.85 -18.01 -8.55
C ASN A 36 11.31 -17.42 -7.22
N GLU A 37 10.86 -18.28 -6.31
CA GLU A 37 10.23 -17.89 -5.04
C GLU A 37 11.12 -16.97 -4.18
N GLN A 38 12.46 -17.19 -4.16
CA GLN A 38 13.39 -16.32 -3.42
C GLN A 38 13.39 -14.89 -3.99
N GLN A 39 13.37 -14.77 -5.31
CA GLN A 39 13.33 -13.49 -6.02
C GLN A 39 11.99 -12.78 -5.83
N VAL A 40 10.90 -13.52 -5.83
CA VAL A 40 9.55 -12.99 -5.53
C VAL A 40 9.49 -12.41 -4.12
N LEU A 41 9.96 -13.15 -3.12
CA LEU A 41 9.98 -12.69 -1.74
C LEU A 41 10.88 -11.46 -1.53
N TRP A 42 12.02 -11.44 -2.23
CA TRP A 42 12.89 -10.27 -2.23
C TRP A 42 12.22 -9.04 -2.86
N LEU A 43 11.55 -9.21 -3.99
CA LEU A 43 10.79 -8.13 -4.64
C LEU A 43 9.61 -7.64 -3.77
N CYS A 44 8.90 -8.54 -3.08
CA CYS A 44 7.86 -8.18 -2.11
C CYS A 44 8.42 -7.28 -0.98
N PHE A 45 9.62 -7.61 -0.45
CA PHE A 45 10.26 -6.79 0.56
C PHE A 45 10.68 -5.43 -0.01
N LEU A 46 11.26 -5.38 -1.19
CA LEU A 46 11.63 -4.12 -1.86
C LEU A 46 10.41 -3.24 -2.11
N ASN A 47 9.29 -3.82 -2.54
CA ASN A 47 8.04 -3.05 -2.69
C ASN A 47 7.54 -2.52 -1.34
N ALA A 48 7.61 -3.29 -0.27
CA ALA A 48 7.20 -2.85 1.05
C ALA A 48 8.01 -1.67 1.61
N ILE A 49 9.31 -1.59 1.30
CA ILE A 49 10.18 -0.49 1.76
C ILE A 49 10.18 0.73 0.85
N THR A 50 9.85 0.58 -0.43
CA THR A 50 9.75 1.69 -1.39
C THR A 50 8.33 2.17 -1.58
N TYR A 51 7.38 1.25 -1.57
CA TYR A 51 5.98 1.37 -2.00
C TYR A 51 5.86 2.10 -3.35
N HIS A 52 6.79 1.74 -4.25
CA HIS A 52 6.94 2.33 -5.56
C HIS A 52 7.50 1.25 -6.50
N ALA A 53 6.65 0.59 -7.28
CA ALA A 53 7.02 -0.58 -8.08
C ALA A 53 8.20 -0.33 -9.03
N PRO A 54 8.28 0.80 -9.79
CA PRO A 54 9.44 1.05 -10.64
C PRO A 54 10.76 1.13 -9.87
N THR A 55 10.76 1.70 -8.67
CA THR A 55 11.96 1.75 -7.82
C THR A 55 12.31 0.38 -7.24
N ALA A 56 11.31 -0.40 -6.82
CA ALA A 56 11.53 -1.76 -6.34
C ALA A 56 12.17 -2.64 -7.43
N LEU A 57 11.65 -2.56 -8.65
CA LEU A 57 12.21 -3.28 -9.80
C LEU A 57 13.62 -2.81 -10.18
N LEU A 58 13.91 -1.52 -10.08
CA LEU A 58 15.24 -1.00 -10.35
C LEU A 58 16.26 -1.52 -9.34
N ILE A 59 15.91 -1.51 -8.04
CA ILE A 59 16.77 -2.08 -7.00
C ILE A 59 16.91 -3.60 -7.21
N TRP A 60 15.82 -4.28 -7.57
CA TRP A 60 15.84 -5.70 -7.88
C TRP A 60 16.73 -6.02 -9.10
N ASN A 61 16.68 -5.21 -10.14
CA ASN A 61 17.53 -5.39 -11.33
C ASN A 61 19.03 -5.27 -11.01
N GLU A 62 19.42 -4.37 -10.13
CA GLU A 62 20.80 -4.23 -9.64
C GLU A 62 21.19 -5.36 -8.69
N PHE A 63 20.24 -5.83 -7.88
CA PHE A 63 20.40 -6.89 -6.89
C PHE A 63 19.26 -7.92 -7.06
N PRO A 64 19.35 -8.85 -8.05
CA PRO A 64 18.22 -9.73 -8.41
C PRO A 64 17.90 -10.78 -7.36
N ASP A 65 18.77 -10.98 -6.39
CA ASP A 65 18.51 -11.82 -5.21
C ASP A 65 19.10 -11.18 -3.94
N LEU A 66 18.62 -11.63 -2.79
CA LEU A 66 19.03 -11.11 -1.50
C LEU A 66 20.52 -11.39 -1.19
N GLU A 67 21.09 -12.46 -1.74
CA GLU A 67 22.50 -12.78 -1.55
C GLU A 67 23.40 -11.80 -2.29
N CYS A 68 23.01 -11.40 -3.51
CA CYS A 68 23.71 -10.36 -4.29
C CYS A 68 23.68 -8.99 -3.61
N ALA A 69 22.66 -8.73 -2.79
CA ALA A 69 22.54 -7.52 -1.97
C ALA A 69 23.47 -7.59 -0.74
N GLY A 70 24.77 -7.85 -0.94
CA GLY A 70 25.79 -7.72 0.10
C GLY A 70 25.82 -6.28 0.64
N ILE A 71 25.99 -6.11 1.97
CA ILE A 71 25.90 -4.78 2.60
C ILE A 71 26.87 -3.81 1.94
N GLU A 72 28.13 -4.20 1.78
CA GLU A 72 29.19 -3.37 1.20
C GLU A 72 28.84 -2.93 -0.23
N ARG A 73 28.41 -3.87 -1.08
CA ARG A 73 28.01 -3.57 -2.46
C ARG A 73 26.79 -2.65 -2.51
N LEU A 74 25.81 -2.87 -1.63
CA LEU A 74 24.62 -2.03 -1.57
C LEU A 74 24.96 -0.63 -1.04
N GLU A 75 25.85 -0.48 -0.05
CA GLU A 75 26.32 0.81 0.45
C GLU A 75 27.09 1.58 -0.62
N GLU A 76 27.97 0.93 -1.36
CA GLU A 76 28.69 1.52 -2.48
C GLU A 76 27.76 2.03 -3.58
N TRP A 77 26.74 1.24 -3.93
CA TRP A 77 25.73 1.61 -4.92
C TRP A 77 24.77 2.68 -4.42
N TRP A 78 24.36 2.65 -3.14
CA TRP A 78 23.36 3.53 -2.54
C TRP A 78 23.92 4.93 -2.21
N THR A 79 24.54 5.56 -3.20
CA THR A 79 25.08 6.91 -3.09
C THR A 79 24.00 7.97 -2.89
N LYS A 80 24.40 9.17 -2.48
CA LYS A 80 23.47 10.29 -2.36
C LYS A 80 22.80 10.65 -3.68
N ASP A 81 23.49 10.50 -4.81
CA ASP A 81 22.94 10.74 -6.13
C ASP A 81 21.82 9.73 -6.44
N ILE A 82 22.08 8.43 -6.25
CA ILE A 82 21.07 7.37 -6.40
C ILE A 82 19.85 7.65 -5.51
N GLN A 83 20.06 7.98 -4.24
CA GLN A 83 18.97 8.31 -3.32
C GLN A 83 18.10 9.47 -3.81
N LEU A 84 18.69 10.50 -4.39
CA LEU A 84 17.94 11.66 -4.90
C LEU A 84 17.18 11.33 -6.19
N ARG A 85 17.71 10.47 -7.01
CA ARG A 85 17.11 10.07 -8.30
C ARG A 85 15.97 9.06 -8.14
N LEU A 86 16.00 8.20 -7.13
CA LEU A 86 14.98 7.17 -6.91
C LEU A 86 13.81 7.70 -6.09
N PRO A 87 12.59 7.70 -6.62
CA PRO A 87 11.40 8.04 -5.87
C PRO A 87 11.02 6.93 -4.89
N PHE A 88 10.60 7.34 -3.70
CA PHE A 88 9.94 6.50 -2.72
C PHE A 88 8.64 7.18 -2.36
N GLN A 89 7.63 6.42 -1.95
CA GLN A 89 6.45 7.04 -1.40
C GLN A 89 6.81 7.92 -0.19
N SER A 90 6.07 9.00 0.02
CA SER A 90 6.38 10.02 1.05
C SER A 90 6.55 9.44 2.46
N ASP A 91 5.81 8.38 2.79
CA ASP A 91 5.87 7.72 4.09
C ASP A 91 7.07 6.76 4.23
N LYS A 92 7.83 6.55 3.16
CA LYS A 92 9.02 5.68 3.10
C LYS A 92 10.36 6.45 3.08
N LEU A 93 10.36 7.73 3.36
CA LEU A 93 11.58 8.55 3.34
C LEU A 93 12.64 8.11 4.36
N LYS A 94 12.24 7.50 5.47
CA LYS A 94 13.17 6.93 6.44
C LYS A 94 13.88 5.70 5.86
N GLN A 95 13.15 4.79 5.23
CA GLN A 95 13.72 3.64 4.54
C GLN A 95 14.65 4.08 3.39
N ARG A 96 14.26 5.10 2.64
CA ARG A 96 15.12 5.68 1.59
C ARG A 96 16.47 6.13 2.13
N ARG A 97 16.53 6.77 3.29
CA ARG A 97 17.80 7.23 3.90
C ARG A 97 18.66 6.08 4.39
N HIS A 98 18.06 5.00 4.84
CA HIS A 98 18.70 3.89 5.55
C HIS A 98 18.50 2.54 4.84
N LEU A 99 18.41 2.56 3.50
CA LEU A 99 18.16 1.33 2.73
C LEU A 99 19.15 0.20 3.04
N PRO A 100 20.48 0.43 3.03
CA PRO A 100 21.45 -0.64 3.34
C PRO A 100 21.24 -1.24 4.73
N GLU A 101 21.02 -0.42 5.76
CA GLU A 101 20.78 -0.90 7.12
C GLU A 101 19.48 -1.71 7.22
N THR A 102 18.43 -1.28 6.48
CA THR A 102 17.13 -1.96 6.44
C THR A 102 17.30 -3.33 5.79
N VAL A 103 17.95 -3.40 4.63
CA VAL A 103 18.24 -4.65 3.91
C VAL A 103 19.14 -5.58 4.72
N ALA A 104 20.19 -5.07 5.33
CA ALA A 104 21.10 -5.87 6.16
C ALA A 104 20.37 -6.54 7.32
N SER A 105 19.50 -5.81 7.99
CA SER A 105 18.71 -6.35 9.11
C SER A 105 17.66 -7.37 8.64
N TYR A 106 17.07 -7.17 7.46
CA TYR A 106 16.17 -8.14 6.83
C TYR A 106 16.92 -9.43 6.46
N LYS A 107 18.05 -9.32 5.76
CA LYS A 107 18.91 -10.47 5.41
C LYS A 107 19.31 -11.27 6.63
N LYS A 108 19.72 -10.59 7.71
CA LYS A 108 20.05 -11.24 8.99
C LYS A 108 18.86 -11.99 9.58
N MET A 109 17.65 -11.45 9.46
CA MET A 109 16.42 -12.05 9.98
C MET A 109 16.06 -13.34 9.24
N VAL A 110 16.08 -13.32 7.89
CA VAL A 110 15.68 -14.48 7.09
C VAL A 110 16.77 -15.53 6.95
N GLY A 111 18.02 -15.21 7.26
CA GLY A 111 19.13 -16.17 7.33
C GLY A 111 19.57 -16.72 5.96
N GLY A 112 19.32 -15.99 4.86
CA GLY A 112 19.73 -16.37 3.49
C GLY A 112 18.72 -17.23 2.73
N ASP A 113 17.78 -17.90 3.40
CA ASP A 113 16.71 -18.68 2.77
C ASP A 113 15.33 -18.14 3.16
N GLN A 114 14.85 -17.19 2.35
CA GLN A 114 13.58 -16.51 2.57
C GLN A 114 12.40 -17.49 2.50
N VAL A 115 12.40 -18.41 1.54
CA VAL A 115 11.31 -19.39 1.34
C VAL A 115 11.16 -20.26 2.58
N LYS A 116 12.27 -20.85 3.06
CA LYS A 116 12.25 -21.64 4.30
C LYS A 116 11.79 -20.81 5.51
N TYR A 117 12.29 -19.58 5.61
CA TYR A 117 11.92 -18.69 6.71
C TYR A 117 10.40 -18.42 6.72
N PHE A 118 9.83 -17.99 5.59
CA PHE A 118 8.41 -17.64 5.51
C PHE A 118 7.49 -18.85 5.58
N ASN A 119 7.83 -19.99 4.98
CA ASN A 119 7.07 -21.22 5.11
C ASN A 119 6.97 -21.70 6.56
N ASN A 120 8.02 -21.52 7.35
CA ASN A 120 7.98 -21.81 8.78
C ASN A 120 7.22 -20.77 9.60
N LEU A 121 7.38 -19.49 9.25
CA LEU A 121 6.77 -18.37 9.99
C LEU A 121 5.26 -18.28 9.76
N LEU A 122 4.80 -18.53 8.52
CA LEU A 122 3.45 -18.33 8.05
C LEU A 122 2.74 -19.69 7.84
N SER A 123 2.86 -20.58 8.82
CA SER A 123 2.28 -21.93 8.80
C SER A 123 0.98 -22.06 9.58
N GLY A 124 0.47 -20.97 10.14
CA GLY A 124 -0.76 -20.90 10.93
C GLY A 124 -2.01 -20.59 10.06
N THR A 125 -3.08 -20.20 10.72
CA THR A 125 -4.25 -19.64 10.04
C THR A 125 -3.91 -18.29 9.40
N PRO A 126 -4.70 -17.78 8.44
CA PRO A 126 -4.47 -16.48 7.82
C PRO A 126 -4.29 -15.34 8.84
N GLU A 127 -5.09 -15.38 9.91
CA GLU A 127 -5.07 -14.39 10.99
C GLU A 127 -3.81 -14.53 11.85
N GLU A 128 -3.44 -15.75 12.21
CA GLU A 128 -2.20 -16.02 12.96
C GLU A 128 -0.96 -15.60 12.15
N ASN A 129 -0.98 -15.83 10.84
CA ASN A 129 0.07 -15.40 9.93
C ASN A 129 0.19 -13.87 9.90
N PHE A 130 -0.92 -13.14 9.84
CA PHE A 130 -0.88 -11.70 9.97
C PHE A 130 -0.35 -11.25 11.32
N ASP A 131 -0.85 -11.82 12.41
CA ASP A 131 -0.47 -11.44 13.78
C ASP A 131 1.02 -11.66 14.05
N VAL A 132 1.61 -12.72 13.53
CA VAL A 132 3.06 -12.96 13.70
C VAL A 132 3.90 -11.94 12.92
N LEU A 133 3.47 -11.54 11.72
CA LEU A 133 4.11 -10.45 10.97
C LEU A 133 4.00 -9.13 11.72
N TRP A 134 2.79 -8.81 12.18
CA TRP A 134 2.45 -7.53 12.82
C TRP A 134 3.07 -7.35 14.21
N THR A 135 3.25 -8.44 14.97
CA THR A 135 3.71 -8.35 16.35
C THR A 135 5.18 -8.70 16.56
N LYS A 136 5.75 -9.56 15.70
CA LYS A 136 7.07 -10.16 15.93
C LYS A 136 8.05 -10.00 14.77
N ALA A 137 7.66 -10.41 13.56
CA ALA A 137 8.60 -10.58 12.46
C ALA A 137 9.27 -9.28 12.00
N PHE A 138 8.59 -8.15 12.08
CA PHE A 138 9.17 -6.88 11.64
C PHE A 138 10.16 -6.26 12.63
N LYS A 139 10.11 -6.63 13.91
CA LYS A 139 10.90 -5.97 14.97
C LYS A 139 12.42 -6.01 14.75
N PRO A 140 13.00 -7.09 14.23
CA PRO A 140 14.41 -7.13 13.89
C PRO A 140 14.81 -6.21 12.72
N ILE A 141 13.85 -5.81 11.87
CA ILE A 141 14.14 -5.03 10.68
C ILE A 141 14.26 -3.55 11.06
N ARG A 142 15.44 -2.99 10.85
CA ARG A 142 15.70 -1.58 11.16
C ARG A 142 14.89 -0.67 10.26
N HIS A 143 14.41 0.44 10.81
CA HIS A 143 13.63 1.47 10.10
C HIS A 143 12.31 0.98 9.47
N PHE A 144 11.84 -0.20 9.85
CA PHE A 144 10.65 -0.85 9.32
C PHE A 144 9.51 -0.70 10.34
N GLY A 145 8.60 0.21 10.07
CA GLY A 145 7.45 0.50 10.95
C GLY A 145 6.18 -0.22 10.53
N ARG A 146 5.09 -0.03 11.30
CA ARG A 146 3.79 -0.68 11.07
C ARG A 146 3.23 -0.48 9.67
N PHE A 147 3.36 0.72 9.09
CA PHE A 147 2.91 0.96 7.71
C PHE A 147 3.69 0.11 6.69
N SER A 148 4.99 -0.12 6.91
CA SER A 148 5.77 -1.02 6.06
C SER A 148 5.38 -2.48 6.26
N VAL A 149 5.05 -2.89 7.49
CA VAL A 149 4.53 -4.24 7.77
C VAL A 149 3.21 -4.47 7.06
N TRP A 150 2.30 -3.49 7.07
CA TRP A 150 1.01 -3.58 6.38
C TRP A 150 1.21 -3.81 4.87
N ASN A 151 2.02 -2.97 4.22
CA ASN A 151 2.32 -3.14 2.80
C ASN A 151 3.06 -4.45 2.50
N TRP A 152 3.89 -4.91 3.42
CA TRP A 152 4.61 -6.17 3.28
C TRP A 152 3.67 -7.38 3.38
N ALA A 153 2.78 -7.40 4.38
CA ALA A 153 1.75 -8.43 4.51
C ALA A 153 0.85 -8.47 3.26
N GLN A 154 0.46 -7.31 2.74
CA GLN A 154 -0.30 -7.21 1.49
C GLN A 154 0.45 -7.83 0.31
N THR A 155 1.73 -7.49 0.10
CA THR A 155 2.50 -8.05 -1.02
C THR A 155 2.83 -9.53 -0.82
N LEU A 156 3.08 -9.99 0.40
CA LEU A 156 3.22 -11.42 0.69
C LEU A 156 1.94 -12.19 0.36
N LYS A 157 0.76 -11.64 0.65
CA LYS A 157 -0.53 -12.23 0.29
C LYS A 157 -0.78 -12.19 -1.22
N GLN A 158 -0.78 -10.99 -1.80
CA GLN A 158 -1.32 -10.76 -3.14
C GLN A 158 -0.29 -11.00 -4.26
N VAL A 159 1.00 -11.09 -3.93
CA VAL A 159 2.08 -11.32 -4.89
C VAL A 159 2.78 -12.66 -4.64
N ALA A 160 3.17 -12.96 -3.41
CA ALA A 160 3.86 -14.21 -3.08
C ALA A 160 2.91 -15.37 -2.73
N GLY A 161 1.59 -15.13 -2.62
CA GLY A 161 0.57 -16.17 -2.45
C GLY A 161 0.45 -16.73 -1.04
N TYR A 162 1.02 -16.10 -0.01
CA TYR A 162 0.84 -16.54 1.37
C TYR A 162 -0.57 -16.22 1.88
N ASP A 163 -1.11 -17.14 2.67
CA ASP A 163 -2.43 -16.96 3.29
C ASP A 163 -2.32 -16.05 4.52
N ILE A 164 -2.70 -14.79 4.35
CA ILE A 164 -2.56 -13.73 5.36
C ILE A 164 -3.83 -12.89 5.37
N GLU A 165 -4.45 -12.73 6.54
CA GLU A 165 -5.64 -11.89 6.71
C GLU A 165 -5.55 -11.05 7.99
N PRO A 166 -5.65 -9.71 7.91
CA PRO A 166 -5.66 -8.87 9.09
C PRO A 166 -6.86 -9.15 10.01
N THR A 167 -6.59 -9.41 11.27
CA THR A 167 -7.62 -9.59 12.30
C THR A 167 -8.42 -8.31 12.55
N THR A 168 -7.78 -7.15 12.32
CA THR A 168 -8.40 -5.83 12.51
C THR A 168 -7.81 -4.83 11.51
N LEU A 169 -8.59 -3.81 11.20
CA LEU A 169 -8.16 -2.63 10.43
C LEU A 169 -7.50 -1.57 11.34
N PHE A 170 -7.42 -1.81 12.64
CA PHE A 170 -6.88 -0.89 13.66
C PHE A 170 -7.58 0.47 13.72
N LEU A 171 -8.87 0.51 13.36
CA LEU A 171 -9.64 1.75 13.33
C LEU A 171 -9.69 2.41 14.72
N GLY A 172 -9.43 3.70 14.75
CA GLY A 172 -9.34 4.45 16.00
C GLY A 172 -7.99 4.37 16.70
N ASP A 173 -7.02 3.61 16.20
CA ASP A 173 -5.67 3.62 16.73
C ASP A 173 -4.86 4.81 16.20
N LYS A 174 -3.94 5.31 17.02
CA LYS A 174 -3.11 6.47 16.67
C LYS A 174 -2.28 6.26 15.41
N ASP A 175 -1.80 5.06 15.19
CA ASP A 175 -0.98 4.71 14.03
C ASP A 175 -1.82 4.42 12.77
N ALA A 176 -3.15 4.34 12.91
CA ALA A 176 -4.12 4.12 11.83
C ALA A 176 -4.97 5.38 11.52
N GLU A 177 -4.40 6.57 11.72
CA GLU A 177 -5.10 7.86 11.59
C GLU A 177 -5.75 8.03 10.21
N SER A 178 -5.02 7.72 9.15
CA SER A 178 -5.50 7.95 7.79
C SER A 178 -6.71 7.08 7.42
N ILE A 179 -6.66 5.81 7.77
CA ILE A 179 -7.75 4.86 7.51
C ILE A 179 -8.96 5.14 8.42
N THR A 180 -8.73 5.46 9.69
CA THR A 180 -9.80 5.84 10.62
C THR A 180 -10.56 7.07 10.12
N HIS A 181 -9.85 8.06 9.61
CA HIS A 181 -10.47 9.23 8.97
C HIS A 181 -11.32 8.82 7.77
N GLY A 182 -10.81 7.89 6.93
CA GLY A 182 -11.57 7.34 5.81
C GLY A 182 -12.85 6.63 6.26
N ALA A 183 -12.75 5.75 7.27
CA ALA A 183 -13.90 5.06 7.86
C ALA A 183 -14.94 6.03 8.41
N CYS A 184 -14.51 7.09 9.11
CA CYS A 184 -15.42 8.14 9.58
C CYS A 184 -16.15 8.85 8.42
N TRP A 185 -15.46 9.07 7.29
CA TRP A 185 -16.11 9.64 6.10
C TRP A 185 -17.15 8.68 5.50
N VAL A 186 -16.83 7.40 5.37
CA VAL A 186 -17.77 6.36 4.90
C VAL A 186 -19.02 6.31 5.78
N MET A 187 -18.83 6.41 7.09
CA MET A 187 -19.92 6.37 8.07
C MET A 187 -20.63 7.71 8.29
N GLY A 188 -20.25 8.79 7.61
CA GLY A 188 -20.83 10.11 7.83
C GLY A 188 -20.46 10.74 9.18
N MET A 189 -19.33 10.34 9.75
CA MET A 189 -18.83 10.73 11.08
C MET A 189 -17.63 11.68 11.02
N GLU A 190 -17.46 12.44 9.95
CA GLU A 190 -16.30 13.34 9.79
C GLU A 190 -16.22 14.44 10.84
N LYS A 191 -17.35 14.85 11.41
CA LYS A 191 -17.39 15.82 12.52
C LYS A 191 -16.84 15.22 13.81
N GLN A 192 -17.19 13.96 14.10
CA GLN A 192 -16.62 13.22 15.23
C GLN A 192 -15.12 13.04 15.06
N TRP A 193 -14.65 12.72 13.85
CA TRP A 193 -13.23 12.67 13.55
C TRP A 193 -12.54 14.00 13.93
N ALA A 194 -13.02 15.11 13.43
CA ALA A 194 -12.43 16.44 13.69
C ALA A 194 -12.42 16.79 15.18
N TYR A 195 -13.39 16.32 15.95
CA TYR A 195 -13.44 16.50 17.39
C TYR A 195 -12.45 15.58 18.12
N LYS A 196 -12.33 14.32 17.72
CA LYS A 196 -11.51 13.29 18.38
C LYS A 196 -10.02 13.40 18.07
N VAL A 197 -9.66 13.94 16.91
CA VAL A 197 -8.27 14.01 16.42
C VAL A 197 -7.93 15.48 16.15
N ARG A 198 -7.20 16.10 17.08
CA ARG A 198 -6.91 17.53 17.03
C ARG A 198 -5.65 17.89 17.79
N TRP A 199 -5.13 19.08 17.48
CA TRP A 199 -4.12 19.73 18.30
C TRP A 199 -4.76 20.43 19.49
N VAL A 200 -4.27 20.15 20.69
CA VAL A 200 -4.64 20.86 21.92
C VAL A 200 -3.41 21.52 22.52
N ASP A 201 -3.62 22.65 23.20
CA ASP A 201 -2.55 23.31 23.92
C ASP A 201 -2.21 22.50 25.19
N ASP A 202 -0.97 22.05 25.27
CA ASP A 202 -0.44 21.42 26.49
C ASP A 202 0.20 22.51 27.34
N ILE A 203 -0.53 22.97 28.35
CA ILE A 203 -0.12 24.05 29.26
C ILE A 203 1.16 23.69 30.01
N THR A 204 1.35 22.40 30.33
CA THR A 204 2.52 21.95 31.12
C THR A 204 3.79 21.94 30.28
N LEU A 205 3.68 21.59 29.00
CA LEU A 205 4.80 21.53 28.06
C LEU A 205 4.99 22.82 27.25
N LYS A 206 4.09 23.80 27.39
CA LYS A 206 4.05 25.05 26.60
C LYS A 206 4.11 24.78 25.08
N LYS A 207 3.49 23.71 24.61
CA LYS A 207 3.45 23.30 23.21
C LYS A 207 2.11 22.69 22.86
N LYS A 208 1.84 22.57 21.55
CA LYS A 208 0.67 21.82 21.08
C LYS A 208 0.93 20.31 21.17
N LYS A 209 -0.07 19.59 21.65
CA LYS A 209 -0.10 18.14 21.71
C LYS A 209 -1.16 17.62 20.75
N TRP A 210 -0.80 16.61 19.97
CA TRP A 210 -1.74 15.86 19.16
C TRP A 210 -2.49 14.87 20.03
N VAL A 211 -3.81 14.95 20.03
CA VAL A 211 -4.69 14.03 20.75
C VAL A 211 -5.49 13.17 19.80
N HIS A 212 -5.75 11.94 20.22
CA HIS A 212 -6.47 10.93 19.50
C HIS A 212 -7.31 10.15 20.51
N GLU A 213 -8.62 10.42 20.55
CA GLU A 213 -9.49 10.09 21.68
C GLU A 213 -10.66 9.17 21.30
N PHE A 214 -10.38 8.11 20.54
CA PHE A 214 -11.39 7.08 20.31
C PHE A 214 -11.47 6.13 21.50
N THR A 215 -12.67 5.94 22.03
CA THR A 215 -12.96 4.90 23.03
C THR A 215 -12.96 3.51 22.38
N GLN A 216 -12.80 2.45 23.16
CA GLN A 216 -12.85 1.08 22.63
C GLN A 216 -14.18 0.81 21.94
N LEU A 217 -15.31 1.24 22.51
CA LEU A 217 -16.63 1.08 21.90
C LEU A 217 -16.73 1.75 20.52
N GLU A 218 -16.14 2.92 20.36
CA GLU A 218 -16.12 3.62 19.05
C GLU A 218 -15.24 2.90 18.02
N LYS A 219 -14.11 2.35 18.47
CA LYS A 219 -13.24 1.53 17.62
C LYS A 219 -13.96 0.26 17.15
N ASP A 220 -14.58 -0.46 18.08
CA ASP A 220 -15.34 -1.67 17.80
C ASP A 220 -16.52 -1.38 16.86
N PHE A 221 -17.21 -0.27 17.07
CA PHE A 221 -18.30 0.17 16.18
C PHE A 221 -17.80 0.44 14.75
N LEU A 222 -16.69 1.17 14.59
CA LEU A 222 -16.11 1.46 13.29
C LEU A 222 -15.65 0.17 12.58
N GLU A 223 -14.93 -0.70 13.32
CA GLU A 223 -14.44 -1.97 12.79
C GLU A 223 -15.58 -2.87 12.30
N MET A 224 -16.60 -3.06 13.14
CA MET A 224 -17.78 -3.86 12.78
C MET A 224 -18.52 -3.26 11.59
N SER A 225 -18.69 -1.93 11.57
CA SER A 225 -19.40 -1.25 10.48
C SER A 225 -18.70 -1.40 9.14
N ILE A 226 -17.37 -1.27 9.11
CA ILE A 226 -16.59 -1.44 7.88
C ILE A 226 -16.59 -2.91 7.43
N ARG A 227 -16.47 -3.86 8.36
CA ARG A 227 -16.58 -5.29 8.02
C ARG A 227 -17.94 -5.66 7.44
N ASN A 228 -19.03 -5.13 7.98
CA ASN A 228 -20.36 -5.30 7.39
C ASN A 228 -20.44 -4.72 5.97
N ILE A 229 -19.80 -3.58 5.71
CA ILE A 229 -19.74 -3.01 4.36
C ILE A 229 -18.92 -3.91 3.43
N MET A 230 -17.85 -4.53 3.91
CA MET A 230 -17.07 -5.50 3.10
C MET A 230 -17.94 -6.69 2.68
N GLU A 231 -18.74 -7.24 3.60
CA GLU A 231 -19.67 -8.34 3.27
C GLU A 231 -20.72 -7.89 2.25
N GLU A 232 -21.33 -6.73 2.42
CA GLU A 232 -22.28 -6.19 1.45
C GLU A 232 -21.64 -6.01 0.05
N ILE A 233 -20.39 -5.54 -0.02
CA ILE A 233 -19.69 -5.42 -1.30
C ILE A 233 -19.47 -6.80 -1.92
N ARG A 234 -19.10 -7.82 -1.14
CA ARG A 234 -18.94 -9.20 -1.62
C ARG A 234 -20.25 -9.78 -2.17
N GLU A 235 -21.36 -9.52 -1.49
CA GLU A 235 -22.69 -9.98 -1.91
C GLU A 235 -23.17 -9.25 -3.19
N GLU A 236 -23.00 -7.93 -3.25
CA GLU A 236 -23.46 -7.12 -4.39
C GLU A 236 -22.56 -7.25 -5.62
N TYR A 237 -21.27 -7.50 -5.41
CA TYR A 237 -20.24 -7.56 -6.47
C TYR A 237 -19.38 -8.81 -6.36
N PRO A 238 -19.91 -10.02 -6.59
CA PRO A 238 -19.22 -11.29 -6.30
C PRO A 238 -17.95 -11.53 -7.14
N ASN A 239 -17.74 -10.77 -8.20
CA ASN A 239 -16.61 -10.94 -9.12
C ASN A 239 -15.41 -10.02 -8.79
N ILE A 240 -15.45 -9.28 -7.69
CA ILE A 240 -14.34 -8.40 -7.27
C ILE A 240 -13.71 -8.90 -5.98
N LEU A 241 -12.39 -8.71 -5.86
CA LEU A 241 -11.68 -9.04 -4.63
C LEU A 241 -11.99 -7.99 -3.55
N VAL A 242 -12.48 -8.45 -2.39
CA VAL A 242 -12.73 -7.61 -1.21
C VAL A 242 -11.97 -8.18 -0.04
N ASP A 243 -10.84 -7.60 0.29
CA ASP A 243 -10.03 -7.92 1.46
C ASP A 243 -9.71 -6.66 2.29
N ALA A 244 -9.14 -6.87 3.47
CA ALA A 244 -8.84 -5.78 4.39
C ALA A 244 -7.81 -4.79 3.83
N PHE A 245 -6.84 -5.25 3.03
CA PHE A 245 -5.81 -4.39 2.42
C PHE A 245 -6.42 -3.45 1.39
N ASN A 246 -7.24 -3.99 0.49
CA ASN A 246 -7.90 -3.22 -0.54
C ASN A 246 -8.89 -2.21 0.05
N VAL A 247 -9.63 -2.61 1.08
CA VAL A 247 -10.58 -1.72 1.78
C VAL A 247 -9.84 -0.59 2.50
N GLU A 248 -8.70 -0.87 3.12
CA GLU A 248 -7.83 0.16 3.72
C GLU A 248 -7.46 1.23 2.68
N THR A 249 -6.91 0.81 1.55
CA THR A 249 -6.51 1.69 0.47
C THR A 249 -7.69 2.54 -0.02
N MET A 250 -8.84 1.91 -0.22
CA MET A 250 -10.01 2.60 -0.74
C MET A 250 -10.67 3.55 0.26
N MET A 251 -10.66 3.25 1.56
CA MET A 251 -11.10 4.22 2.59
C MET A 251 -10.17 5.46 2.61
N CYS A 252 -8.85 5.24 2.49
CA CYS A 252 -7.89 6.33 2.37
C CYS A 252 -8.09 7.20 1.12
N ALA A 253 -8.55 6.61 0.02
CA ALA A 253 -8.89 7.33 -1.20
C ALA A 253 -10.23 8.05 -1.09
N PHE A 254 -11.26 7.38 -0.57
CA PHE A 254 -12.64 7.87 -0.50
C PHE A 254 -12.77 9.24 0.18
N LYS A 255 -12.13 9.43 1.34
CA LYS A 255 -12.15 10.75 2.02
C LYS A 255 -11.56 11.88 1.18
N LYS A 256 -10.74 11.56 0.17
CA LYS A 256 -10.10 12.53 -0.72
C LYS A 256 -10.96 12.89 -1.94
N LEU A 257 -12.03 12.14 -2.22
CA LEU A 257 -13.02 12.50 -3.24
C LEU A 257 -13.68 13.87 -2.96
N PHE A 258 -13.82 14.18 -1.67
CA PHE A 258 -14.51 15.38 -1.20
C PHE A 258 -13.61 16.61 -1.04
N ARG A 259 -12.32 16.51 -1.44
CA ARG A 259 -11.38 17.63 -1.38
C ARG A 259 -11.56 18.54 -2.59
N GLN A 260 -11.44 19.86 -2.38
CA GLN A 260 -11.42 20.83 -3.47
C GLN A 260 -10.14 20.76 -4.30
N ARG A 261 -8.99 20.44 -3.65
CA ARG A 261 -7.69 20.25 -4.28
C ARG A 261 -7.23 18.82 -4.08
N ASP A 262 -6.54 18.27 -5.06
CA ASP A 262 -6.02 16.90 -5.06
C ASP A 262 -7.12 15.86 -4.81
N SER A 263 -8.29 16.11 -5.38
CA SER A 263 -9.43 15.17 -5.33
C SER A 263 -9.03 13.85 -5.96
N ARG A 264 -9.33 12.75 -5.28
CA ARG A 264 -9.24 11.41 -5.86
C ARG A 264 -10.42 11.18 -6.80
N TYR A 265 -10.27 10.23 -7.70
CA TYR A 265 -11.29 9.79 -8.64
C TYR A 265 -11.04 8.32 -8.94
N VAL A 266 -11.98 7.63 -9.55
CA VAL A 266 -11.77 6.26 -10.04
C VAL A 266 -10.79 6.32 -11.21
N GLY A 267 -9.69 5.56 -11.14
CA GLY A 267 -8.54 5.62 -12.06
C GLY A 267 -7.35 6.44 -11.56
N TYR A 268 -7.46 7.06 -10.37
CA TYR A 268 -6.38 7.89 -9.83
C TYR A 268 -5.06 7.12 -9.62
N TYR A 269 -5.15 5.90 -9.08
CA TYR A 269 -3.94 5.12 -8.82
C TYR A 269 -3.32 4.58 -10.12
N LEU A 270 -4.12 4.32 -11.15
CA LEU A 270 -3.63 3.97 -12.49
C LEU A 270 -2.88 5.14 -13.14
N ASP A 271 -3.44 6.36 -13.06
CA ASP A 271 -2.76 7.57 -13.55
C ASP A 271 -1.47 7.82 -12.78
N ARG A 272 -1.51 7.64 -11.46
CA ARG A 272 -0.33 7.79 -10.60
C ARG A 272 0.76 6.77 -10.94
N GLN A 273 0.38 5.52 -11.12
CA GLN A 273 1.29 4.44 -11.52
C GLN A 273 2.00 4.78 -12.83
N ARG A 274 1.26 5.26 -13.84
CA ARG A 274 1.84 5.70 -15.11
C ARG A 274 2.88 6.81 -14.90
N LEU A 275 2.52 7.84 -14.15
CA LEU A 275 3.46 8.93 -13.83
C LEU A 275 4.70 8.43 -13.09
N ASP A 276 4.56 7.47 -12.20
CA ASP A 276 5.67 6.89 -11.47
C ASP A 276 6.60 6.08 -12.40
N ILE A 277 6.06 5.36 -13.38
CA ILE A 277 6.84 4.69 -14.44
C ILE A 277 7.58 5.74 -15.29
N ASP A 278 6.86 6.71 -15.86
CA ASP A 278 7.42 7.74 -16.74
C ASP A 278 8.53 8.53 -16.05
N ASN A 279 8.29 8.97 -14.81
CA ASN A 279 9.27 9.72 -14.02
C ASN A 279 10.52 8.92 -13.65
N THR A 280 10.41 7.60 -13.54
CA THR A 280 11.56 6.75 -13.20
C THR A 280 12.31 6.36 -14.47
N ALA A 281 11.61 5.96 -15.53
CA ALA A 281 12.19 5.58 -16.81
C ALA A 281 12.94 6.74 -17.50
N SER A 282 12.45 7.99 -17.33
CA SER A 282 13.09 9.19 -17.93
C SER A 282 14.49 9.51 -17.39
N LYS A 283 14.98 8.77 -16.40
CA LYS A 283 16.28 9.04 -15.73
C LYS A 283 17.44 8.18 -16.24
N ASP A 284 17.32 7.59 -17.40
CA ASP A 284 18.39 6.82 -18.09
C ASP A 284 19.04 5.72 -17.21
N TRP A 285 18.24 4.89 -16.60
CA TRP A 285 18.73 3.73 -15.86
C TRP A 285 19.12 2.60 -16.83
N VAL A 286 20.35 2.14 -16.75
CA VAL A 286 20.88 1.07 -17.60
C VAL A 286 20.35 -0.30 -17.13
N GLY A 287 20.00 -1.16 -18.10
CA GLY A 287 19.65 -2.55 -17.84
C GLY A 287 18.25 -2.82 -17.29
N VAL A 288 17.42 -1.79 -17.13
CA VAL A 288 16.02 -1.97 -16.66
C VAL A 288 15.07 -2.12 -17.84
N GLU A 289 14.34 -3.20 -17.88
CA GLU A 289 13.32 -3.51 -18.90
C GLU A 289 12.02 -2.71 -18.64
N TRP A 290 12.07 -1.38 -18.76
CA TRP A 290 10.91 -0.51 -18.57
C TRP A 290 9.72 -0.90 -19.43
N LYS A 291 10.00 -1.48 -20.59
CA LYS A 291 8.96 -1.96 -21.50
C LYS A 291 7.98 -2.91 -20.80
N LEU A 292 8.45 -3.79 -19.91
CA LEU A 292 7.58 -4.71 -19.16
C LEU A 292 6.49 -3.99 -18.35
N LEU A 293 6.79 -2.82 -17.80
CA LEU A 293 5.80 -2.05 -17.03
C LEU A 293 4.73 -1.41 -17.92
N TYR A 294 5.11 -1.00 -19.12
CA TYR A 294 4.16 -0.49 -20.12
C TYR A 294 3.33 -1.63 -20.70
N ASP A 295 3.97 -2.76 -21.06
CA ASP A 295 3.29 -3.97 -21.55
C ASP A 295 2.26 -4.50 -20.53
N ALA A 296 2.60 -4.50 -19.24
CA ALA A 296 1.66 -4.87 -18.18
C ALA A 296 0.39 -4.00 -18.22
N ARG A 297 0.54 -2.70 -18.45
CA ARG A 297 -0.62 -1.80 -18.58
C ARG A 297 -1.42 -2.07 -19.85
N GLU A 298 -0.75 -2.26 -20.98
CA GLU A 298 -1.39 -2.50 -22.28
C GLU A 298 -2.15 -3.84 -22.30
N GLU A 299 -1.59 -4.89 -21.71
CA GLU A 299 -2.20 -6.22 -21.70
C GLU A 299 -3.30 -6.39 -20.64
N LEU A 300 -3.13 -5.77 -19.46
CA LEU A 300 -4.01 -6.01 -18.32
C LEU A 300 -5.13 -4.98 -18.14
N LEU A 301 -4.99 -3.78 -18.70
CA LEU A 301 -6.00 -2.73 -18.60
C LEU A 301 -6.89 -2.68 -19.84
N HIS A 302 -8.15 -2.34 -19.64
CA HIS A 302 -9.05 -2.08 -20.75
C HIS A 302 -8.55 -0.88 -21.57
N LYS A 303 -8.76 -0.90 -22.89
CA LYS A 303 -8.26 0.14 -23.82
C LYS A 303 -8.72 1.55 -23.45
N ASP A 304 -9.89 1.68 -22.87
CA ASP A 304 -10.45 2.97 -22.42
C ASP A 304 -9.67 3.59 -21.24
N TRP A 305 -8.78 2.80 -20.60
CA TRP A 305 -7.94 3.24 -19.47
C TRP A 305 -6.51 3.58 -19.85
N LEU A 306 -6.08 3.14 -21.03
CA LEU A 306 -4.71 3.34 -21.53
C LEU A 306 -4.50 4.72 -22.09
N ASN A 307 -5.55 5.32 -22.65
CA ASN A 307 -5.48 6.64 -23.27
C ASN A 307 -5.84 7.72 -22.24
N ASP A 308 -5.15 8.87 -22.31
CA ASP A 308 -5.39 10.08 -21.49
C ASP A 308 -6.82 10.65 -21.63
N GLN A 309 -7.68 9.99 -22.38
CA GLN A 309 -9.09 10.32 -22.63
C GLN A 309 -10.07 9.69 -21.66
N VAL A 310 -9.60 9.08 -20.57
CA VAL A 310 -10.52 8.71 -19.49
C VAL A 310 -11.22 10.00 -19.07
N ASP A 311 -12.49 10.08 -19.44
CA ASP A 311 -13.32 11.20 -19.01
C ASP A 311 -13.45 11.12 -17.48
N LYS A 312 -12.55 11.85 -16.80
CA LYS A 312 -12.49 11.91 -15.34
C LYS A 312 -13.83 12.33 -14.75
N THR A 313 -14.70 12.97 -15.54
CA THR A 313 -16.05 13.37 -15.11
C THR A 313 -17.03 12.21 -15.12
N LYS A 314 -16.87 11.21 -16.00
CA LYS A 314 -17.75 10.01 -16.02
C LYS A 314 -17.59 9.12 -14.81
N PHE A 315 -16.47 9.24 -14.11
CA PHE A 315 -16.11 8.40 -12.96
C PHE A 315 -15.89 9.23 -11.70
N THR A 316 -16.06 10.53 -11.81
CA THR A 316 -16.12 11.43 -10.67
C THR A 316 -17.56 11.44 -10.20
N LEU A 317 -17.78 11.13 -8.95
CA LEU A 317 -19.07 11.36 -8.31
C LEU A 317 -19.49 12.80 -8.59
N THR A 318 -20.73 13.02 -9.00
CA THR A 318 -21.23 14.36 -9.31
C THR A 318 -21.04 15.29 -8.10
N VAL A 319 -20.93 16.59 -8.33
CA VAL A 319 -20.74 17.57 -7.25
C VAL A 319 -21.85 17.49 -6.22
N GLU A 320 -23.07 17.19 -6.64
CA GLU A 320 -24.24 16.98 -5.78
C GLU A 320 -24.08 15.76 -4.87
N GLU A 321 -23.47 14.68 -5.34
CA GLU A 321 -23.13 13.50 -4.56
C GLU A 321 -21.95 13.74 -3.60
N LYS A 322 -21.12 14.76 -3.87
CA LYS A 322 -19.98 15.13 -3.03
C LYS A 322 -20.33 16.03 -1.84
N ILE A 323 -21.47 16.70 -1.86
CA ILE A 323 -21.83 17.76 -0.90
C ILE A 323 -22.83 17.28 0.18
N VAL A 324 -23.34 16.07 0.09
CA VAL A 324 -24.33 15.57 1.05
C VAL A 324 -23.73 14.87 2.27
#